data_bb425a4eebc1cb0c8775e3083a60b1a6
#
_entry.id   bb425a4eebc1cb0c8775e3083a60b1a6
#
_cell.length_a   1.000
_cell.length_b   1.000
_cell.length_c   1.000
_cell.angle_alpha   90.00
_cell.angle_beta   90.00
_cell.angle_gamma   90.00
#
_symmetry.space_group_name_H-M   'P 1'
#
loop_
_entity.id
_entity.type
_entity.pdbx_description
1 polymer ?
#
loop_
_entity_poly.entity_id
_entity_poly.type
_entity_poly.pdbx_seq_one_letter_code
_entity_poly.pdbx_strand_id
1 'polypeptide(L)'
;MRTSLAFLIISLHFLSYYKIKISAIIIYGMQVIVCLTREHSAKLGGKTMIELKLQKSDDSYSTAAKQRMEENIEGCIETLKAVGTSSTYMTLLYGAAVQVDGRNRKVTDFADIEPLEDKAKRGFIVALHRADLETTIIGILRENGFTKIEKLPDTGFLKVEVGRPSMDQLDAWAIECDRHVSSALSRSGKIKVDALSQIAKGVKNEFIEPVVAHRARLQLDDLSLSSENFLKVIGMTRKVHFLGYGLQLSTEEENKILSQTRQPIFKKVGEFMES
;
A
#
# COMPACT_ATOMS: atom_id res chain seq x y z
N MET A 1 -7.29 -55.13 6.63
CA MET A 1 -7.46 -53.79 7.27
C MET A 1 -6.14 -53.10 7.67
N ARG A 2 -4.94 -53.71 7.52
CA ARG A 2 -3.65 -53.05 7.90
C ARG A 2 -2.97 -52.23 6.78
N THR A 3 -3.36 -52.41 5.53
CA THR A 3 -2.77 -51.69 4.38
C THR A 3 -3.33 -50.27 4.17
N SER A 4 -4.51 -49.97 4.71
CA SER A 4 -5.14 -48.66 4.54
C SER A 4 -4.56 -47.57 5.44
N LEU A 5 -4.03 -47.94 6.62
CA LEU A 5 -3.43 -46.95 7.57
C LEU A 5 -2.05 -46.49 7.13
N ALA A 6 -1.25 -47.37 6.50
CA ALA A 6 0.07 -47.00 6.00
C ALA A 6 0.00 -45.99 4.84
N PHE A 7 -0.98 -46.12 3.96
CA PHE A 7 -1.20 -45.15 2.88
C PHE A 7 -1.62 -43.80 3.39
N LEU A 8 -2.38 -43.75 4.47
CA LEU A 8 -2.83 -42.45 5.09
C LEU A 8 -1.66 -41.74 5.75
N ILE A 9 -0.74 -42.46 6.41
CA ILE A 9 0.44 -41.90 7.07
C ILE A 9 1.46 -41.36 6.05
N ILE A 10 1.68 -42.06 4.94
CA ILE A 10 2.57 -41.61 3.86
C ILE A 10 1.98 -40.34 3.17
N SER A 11 0.67 -40.31 2.96
CA SER A 11 -0.02 -39.13 2.38
C SER A 11 0.06 -37.92 3.28
N LEU A 12 -0.05 -38.08 4.61
CA LEU A 12 0.07 -37.00 5.60
C LEU A 12 1.51 -36.45 5.69
N HIS A 13 2.52 -37.30 5.54
CA HIS A 13 3.92 -36.87 5.52
C HIS A 13 4.28 -36.09 4.26
N PHE A 14 3.68 -36.44 3.11
CA PHE A 14 3.87 -35.72 1.84
C PHE A 14 3.21 -34.34 1.87
N LEU A 15 2.05 -34.21 2.56
CA LEU A 15 1.33 -32.94 2.72
C LEU A 15 2.05 -31.96 3.68
N SER A 16 2.78 -32.47 4.67
CA SER A 16 3.61 -31.67 5.58
C SER A 16 4.77 -30.96 4.86
N TYR A 17 5.31 -31.58 3.81
CA TYR A 17 6.42 -31.04 3.03
C TYR A 17 6.02 -29.81 2.20
N TYR A 18 4.73 -29.70 1.83
CA TYR A 18 4.20 -28.60 1.02
C TYR A 18 3.52 -27.49 1.81
N LYS A 19 3.62 -27.45 3.14
CA LYS A 19 2.97 -26.44 4.02
C LYS A 19 1.46 -26.26 3.74
N ILE A 20 0.75 -27.33 3.44
CA ILE A 20 -0.71 -27.31 3.24
C ILE A 20 -1.36 -27.52 4.60
N LYS A 21 -2.09 -26.50 5.10
CA LYS A 21 -2.92 -26.63 6.31
C LYS A 21 -4.19 -27.40 5.99
N ILE A 22 -4.42 -28.51 6.70
CA ILE A 22 -5.70 -29.24 6.66
C ILE A 22 -6.65 -28.50 7.57
N SER A 23 -7.65 -27.82 6.99
CA SER A 23 -8.58 -26.96 7.75
C SER A 23 -9.72 -27.72 8.39
N ALA A 24 -10.12 -28.86 7.88
CA ALA A 24 -11.11 -29.77 8.47
C ALA A 24 -11.04 -31.17 7.86
N ILE A 25 -11.23 -32.19 8.69
CA ILE A 25 -11.50 -33.56 8.26
C ILE A 25 -12.96 -33.81 8.65
N ILE A 26 -13.86 -33.89 7.68
CA ILE A 26 -15.25 -34.24 7.91
C ILE A 26 -15.44 -35.70 7.51
N ILE A 27 -15.78 -36.54 8.48
CA ILE A 27 -16.10 -37.94 8.24
C ILE A 27 -17.63 -38.02 8.11
N TYR A 28 -18.12 -38.22 6.91
CA TYR A 28 -19.53 -38.47 6.63
C TYR A 28 -19.70 -39.87 5.99
N GLY A 29 -20.23 -40.80 6.74
CA GLY A 29 -20.36 -42.18 6.27
C GLY A 29 -19.01 -42.82 5.92
N MET A 30 -18.91 -43.71 4.98
CA MET A 30 -17.67 -44.40 4.56
C MET A 30 -16.74 -43.61 3.62
N GLN A 31 -17.01 -42.35 3.38
CA GLN A 31 -16.13 -41.52 2.52
C GLN A 31 -15.45 -40.41 3.31
N VAL A 32 -14.12 -40.36 3.20
CA VAL A 32 -13.29 -39.28 3.77
C VAL A 32 -13.16 -38.19 2.72
N ILE A 33 -13.84 -37.06 2.94
CA ILE A 33 -13.69 -35.87 2.08
C ILE A 33 -12.64 -34.95 2.77
N VAL A 34 -11.48 -34.83 2.16
CA VAL A 34 -10.43 -33.89 2.59
C VAL A 34 -10.64 -32.58 1.83
N CYS A 35 -11.14 -31.55 2.50
CA CYS A 35 -11.18 -30.20 1.94
C CYS A 35 -9.80 -29.56 2.09
N LEU A 36 -9.07 -29.47 1.00
CA LEU A 36 -7.79 -28.74 0.91
C LEU A 36 -8.13 -27.27 0.57
N THR A 37 -8.03 -26.40 1.56
CA THR A 37 -8.02 -24.96 1.30
C THR A 37 -6.61 -24.54 0.93
N ARG A 38 -6.39 -24.25 -0.33
CA ARG A 38 -5.15 -23.66 -0.83
C ARG A 38 -5.17 -22.18 -0.48
N GLU A 39 -4.49 -21.80 0.59
CA GLU A 39 -4.17 -20.39 0.81
C GLU A 39 -3.24 -19.95 -0.33
N HIS A 40 -3.80 -19.25 -1.32
CA HIS A 40 -3.00 -18.52 -2.29
C HIS A 40 -2.43 -17.29 -1.56
N SER A 41 -1.38 -17.52 -0.78
CA SER A 41 -0.47 -16.46 -0.40
C SER A 41 0.36 -16.15 -1.64
N ALA A 42 -0.06 -15.15 -2.39
CA ALA A 42 0.78 -14.58 -3.42
C ALA A 42 1.99 -13.95 -2.74
N LYS A 43 3.09 -14.71 -2.63
CA LYS A 43 4.40 -14.20 -2.24
C LYS A 43 4.95 -13.37 -3.39
N LEU A 44 4.58 -12.13 -3.51
CA LEU A 44 5.37 -11.11 -4.18
C LEU A 44 6.30 -10.51 -3.13
N GLY A 45 7.57 -10.88 -3.20
CA GLY A 45 8.66 -10.18 -2.49
C GLY A 45 8.72 -10.32 -0.97
N GLY A 46 8.43 -11.50 -0.38
CA GLY A 46 8.80 -11.79 1.04
C GLY A 46 8.09 -11.00 2.14
N LYS A 47 7.16 -10.11 1.84
CA LYS A 47 6.35 -9.35 2.80
C LYS A 47 4.95 -9.93 2.88
N THR A 48 4.51 -10.26 4.10
CA THR A 48 3.12 -10.59 4.38
C THR A 48 2.28 -9.33 4.16
N MET A 49 1.56 -9.27 3.03
CA MET A 49 0.57 -8.22 2.82
C MET A 49 -0.58 -8.39 3.81
N ILE A 50 -1.09 -7.29 4.34
CA ILE A 50 -2.25 -7.29 5.21
C ILE A 50 -3.46 -7.54 4.31
N GLU A 51 -4.09 -8.71 4.45
CA GLU A 51 -5.33 -9.02 3.73
C GLU A 51 -6.48 -8.16 4.28
N LEU A 52 -6.80 -7.09 3.57
CA LEU A 52 -8.04 -6.35 3.76
C LEU A 52 -9.14 -7.05 2.95
N LYS A 53 -10.00 -7.82 3.64
CA LYS A 53 -11.10 -8.54 2.99
C LYS A 53 -12.33 -7.65 2.94
N LEU A 54 -12.77 -7.29 1.75
CA LEU A 54 -14.11 -6.76 1.52
C LEU A 54 -15.15 -7.87 1.69
N GLN A 55 -16.45 -7.49 1.71
CA GLN A 55 -17.55 -8.44 1.86
C GLN A 55 -17.51 -9.55 0.80
N LYS A 56 -18.12 -10.70 1.15
CA LYS A 56 -18.21 -11.84 0.25
C LYS A 56 -19.07 -11.50 -0.98
N SER A 57 -18.65 -11.94 -2.15
CA SER A 57 -19.40 -11.80 -3.41
C SER A 57 -19.69 -13.18 -3.98
N ASP A 58 -20.91 -13.39 -4.46
CA ASP A 58 -21.40 -14.70 -4.88
C ASP A 58 -21.44 -14.87 -6.41
N ASP A 59 -21.36 -13.77 -7.16
CA ASP A 59 -21.36 -13.81 -8.62
C ASP A 59 -19.99 -13.42 -9.21
N SER A 60 -19.74 -13.77 -10.47
CA SER A 60 -18.44 -13.53 -11.13
C SER A 60 -18.15 -12.03 -11.35
N TYR A 61 -19.19 -11.20 -11.55
CA TYR A 61 -19.03 -9.77 -11.81
C TYR A 61 -18.65 -9.02 -10.54
N SER A 62 -19.38 -9.29 -9.44
CA SER A 62 -19.06 -8.70 -8.15
C SER A 62 -17.74 -9.22 -7.59
N THR A 63 -17.39 -10.49 -7.86
CA THR A 63 -16.07 -11.07 -7.48
C THR A 63 -14.92 -10.39 -8.21
N ALA A 64 -15.03 -10.17 -9.53
CA ALA A 64 -14.01 -9.46 -10.29
C ALA A 64 -13.88 -8.00 -9.86
N ALA A 65 -14.99 -7.31 -9.59
CA ALA A 65 -14.97 -5.94 -9.08
C ALA A 65 -14.34 -5.85 -7.68
N LYS A 66 -14.66 -6.80 -6.79
CA LYS A 66 -14.07 -6.92 -5.46
C LYS A 66 -12.57 -7.03 -5.54
N GLN A 67 -12.04 -7.96 -6.35
CA GLN A 67 -10.60 -8.13 -6.51
C GLN A 67 -9.93 -6.83 -6.97
N ARG A 68 -10.46 -6.15 -7.98
CA ARG A 68 -9.94 -4.86 -8.46
C ARG A 68 -10.01 -3.75 -7.42
N MET A 69 -11.02 -3.75 -6.54
CA MET A 69 -11.13 -2.80 -5.42
C MET A 69 -10.11 -3.10 -4.34
N GLU A 70 -9.88 -4.38 -4.01
CA GLU A 70 -8.84 -4.80 -3.07
C GLU A 70 -7.44 -4.42 -3.58
N GLU A 71 -7.13 -4.68 -4.84
CA GLU A 71 -5.86 -4.25 -5.49
C GLU A 71 -5.70 -2.71 -5.45
N ASN A 72 -6.78 -1.96 -5.65
CA ASN A 72 -6.74 -0.50 -5.55
C ASN A 72 -6.48 0.00 -4.12
N ILE A 73 -7.04 -0.67 -3.10
CA ILE A 73 -6.78 -0.38 -1.68
C ILE A 73 -5.31 -0.67 -1.34
N GLU A 74 -4.78 -1.82 -1.76
CA GLU A 74 -3.39 -2.19 -1.55
C GLU A 74 -2.43 -1.19 -2.22
N GLY A 75 -2.70 -0.82 -3.47
CA GLY A 75 -1.93 0.22 -4.16
C GLY A 75 -2.00 1.59 -3.47
N CYS A 76 -3.14 1.93 -2.84
CA CYS A 76 -3.26 3.14 -2.04
C CYS A 76 -2.40 3.06 -0.76
N ILE A 77 -2.39 1.93 -0.07
CA ILE A 77 -1.54 1.72 1.13
C ILE A 77 -0.06 1.90 0.77
N GLU A 78 0.41 1.32 -0.33
CA GLU A 78 1.81 1.46 -0.77
C GLU A 78 2.17 2.91 -1.13
N THR A 79 1.26 3.65 -1.79
CA THR A 79 1.48 5.07 -2.07
C THR A 79 1.50 5.92 -0.80
N LEU A 80 0.60 5.65 0.16
CA LEU A 80 0.57 6.32 1.45
C LEU A 80 1.79 5.99 2.32
N LYS A 81 2.30 4.77 2.23
CA LYS A 81 3.55 4.37 2.89
C LYS A 81 4.73 5.22 2.41
N ALA A 82 4.80 5.53 1.12
CA ALA A 82 5.88 6.33 0.55
C ALA A 82 5.86 7.80 1.01
N VAL A 83 4.68 8.36 1.39
CA VAL A 83 4.57 9.75 1.85
C VAL A 83 5.37 9.95 3.14
N GLY A 84 6.19 10.99 3.18
CA GLY A 84 7.01 11.35 4.34
C GLY A 84 8.20 10.43 4.62
N THR A 85 8.54 9.52 3.68
CA THR A 85 9.74 8.67 3.76
C THR A 85 10.94 9.35 3.10
N SER A 86 12.11 8.72 3.18
CA SER A 86 13.33 9.22 2.50
C SER A 86 13.12 9.40 0.99
N SER A 87 12.27 8.59 0.36
CA SER A 87 11.95 8.71 -1.06
C SER A 87 11.26 10.04 -1.43
N THR A 88 10.44 10.60 -0.54
CA THR A 88 9.82 11.93 -0.74
C THR A 88 10.87 13.02 -0.85
N TYR A 89 11.88 12.98 0.02
CA TYR A 89 12.98 13.95 -0.01
C TYR A 89 13.87 13.74 -1.23
N MET A 90 14.11 12.50 -1.64
CA MET A 90 14.86 12.19 -2.86
C MET A 90 14.15 12.75 -4.11
N THR A 91 12.82 12.66 -4.16
CA THR A 91 12.02 13.21 -5.27
C THR A 91 12.19 14.73 -5.39
N LEU A 92 12.26 15.45 -4.26
CA LEU A 92 12.55 16.89 -4.26
C LEU A 92 13.91 17.19 -4.89
N LEU A 93 14.94 16.39 -4.55
CA LEU A 93 16.28 16.55 -5.09
C LEU A 93 16.40 16.16 -6.58
N TYR A 94 15.62 15.17 -7.04
CA TYR A 94 15.57 14.81 -8.46
C TYR A 94 15.03 15.95 -9.33
N GLY A 95 14.20 16.82 -8.75
CA GLY A 95 13.69 18.03 -9.40
C GLY A 95 14.62 19.25 -9.26
N ALA A 96 15.60 19.21 -8.37
CA ALA A 96 16.47 20.33 -8.12
C ALA A 96 17.42 20.59 -9.29
N ALA A 97 17.56 21.88 -9.66
CA ALA A 97 18.43 22.31 -10.74
C ALA A 97 19.78 22.79 -10.21
N VAL A 98 20.85 22.37 -10.87
CA VAL A 98 22.22 22.83 -10.66
C VAL A 98 22.64 23.68 -11.85
N GLN A 99 23.19 24.86 -11.59
CA GLN A 99 23.78 25.68 -12.64
C GLN A 99 25.24 25.27 -12.84
N VAL A 100 25.53 24.65 -13.98
CA VAL A 100 26.89 24.25 -14.35
C VAL A 100 27.19 24.79 -15.74
N ASP A 101 28.33 25.48 -15.91
CA ASP A 101 28.76 26.06 -17.17
C ASP A 101 27.69 26.97 -17.84
N GLY A 102 26.95 27.73 -17.02
CA GLY A 102 25.85 28.61 -17.50
C GLY A 102 24.58 27.90 -17.94
N ARG A 103 24.45 26.59 -17.71
CA ARG A 103 23.28 25.79 -18.07
C ARG A 103 22.64 25.17 -16.80
N ASN A 104 21.33 25.20 -16.76
CA ASN A 104 20.58 24.49 -15.72
C ASN A 104 20.49 23.01 -16.08
N ARG A 105 21.01 22.15 -15.18
CA ARG A 105 20.92 20.69 -15.26
C ARG A 105 20.35 20.13 -13.98
N LYS A 106 19.94 18.86 -13.97
CA LYS A 106 19.42 18.20 -12.76
C LYS A 106 20.57 17.78 -11.85
N VAL A 107 20.34 17.74 -10.54
CA VAL A 107 21.30 17.21 -9.56
C VAL A 107 21.66 15.76 -9.91
N THR A 108 20.71 14.97 -10.38
CA THR A 108 20.90 13.58 -10.79
C THR A 108 21.86 13.37 -11.97
N ASP A 109 22.17 14.42 -12.74
CA ASP A 109 23.16 14.32 -13.81
C ASP A 109 24.61 14.30 -13.24
N PHE A 110 24.79 14.68 -11.98
CA PHE A 110 26.07 14.86 -11.32
C PHE A 110 26.25 14.08 -10.02
N ALA A 111 25.17 13.44 -9.53
CA ALA A 111 25.18 12.70 -8.28
C ALA A 111 24.18 11.56 -8.29
N ASP A 112 24.57 10.40 -7.75
CA ASP A 112 23.66 9.33 -7.41
C ASP A 112 23.13 9.56 -6.00
N ILE A 113 21.82 9.37 -5.82
CA ILE A 113 21.14 9.60 -4.55
C ILE A 113 20.49 8.30 -4.11
N GLU A 114 20.95 7.75 -2.98
CA GLU A 114 20.46 6.50 -2.42
C GLU A 114 19.87 6.70 -1.02
N PRO A 115 18.79 6.00 -0.65
CA PRO A 115 18.25 6.08 0.69
C PRO A 115 19.25 5.51 1.71
N LEU A 116 19.29 6.12 2.90
CA LEU A 116 20.09 5.59 4.00
C LEU A 116 19.48 4.26 4.48
N GLU A 117 20.29 3.20 4.59
CA GLU A 117 19.82 1.88 5.02
C GLU A 117 19.41 1.82 6.51
N ASP A 118 19.85 2.79 7.31
CA ASP A 118 19.55 2.87 8.74
C ASP A 118 18.09 3.28 8.97
N LYS A 119 17.25 2.32 9.37
CA LYS A 119 15.83 2.55 9.65
C LYS A 119 15.56 3.54 10.78
N ALA A 120 16.53 3.73 11.69
CA ALA A 120 16.42 4.67 12.81
C ALA A 120 16.68 6.13 12.40
N LYS A 121 17.34 6.33 11.26
CA LYS A 121 17.75 7.67 10.79
C LYS A 121 17.17 7.89 9.39
N ARG A 122 16.30 8.88 9.27
CA ARG A 122 15.82 9.32 7.96
C ARG A 122 16.95 10.07 7.26
N GLY A 123 17.24 9.70 6.02
CA GLY A 123 18.31 10.34 5.27
C GLY A 123 18.59 9.66 3.95
N PHE A 124 19.62 10.16 3.29
CA PHE A 124 20.11 9.62 2.03
C PHE A 124 21.61 9.88 1.89
N ILE A 125 22.24 9.13 1.01
CA ILE A 125 23.63 9.27 0.63
C ILE A 125 23.67 9.89 -0.77
N VAL A 126 24.53 10.88 -0.96
CA VAL A 126 24.77 11.52 -2.25
C VAL A 126 26.19 11.19 -2.67
N ALA A 127 26.32 10.37 -3.70
CA ALA A 127 27.60 10.04 -4.32
C ALA A 127 27.86 10.98 -5.49
N LEU A 128 28.87 11.85 -5.37
CA LEU A 128 29.18 12.85 -6.37
C LEU A 128 30.02 12.24 -7.51
N HIS A 129 29.63 12.47 -8.76
CA HIS A 129 30.40 12.08 -9.93
C HIS A 129 31.57 13.06 -10.18
N ARG A 130 31.45 14.30 -9.70
CA ARG A 130 32.46 15.37 -9.86
C ARG A 130 32.68 16.07 -8.54
N ALA A 131 33.93 16.01 -8.04
CA ALA A 131 34.31 16.61 -6.76
C ALA A 131 34.26 18.15 -6.74
N ASP A 132 34.44 18.79 -7.90
CA ASP A 132 34.38 20.25 -8.04
C ASP A 132 32.97 20.84 -7.82
N LEU A 133 31.92 20.01 -7.92
CA LEU A 133 30.55 20.42 -7.68
C LEU A 133 30.07 20.23 -6.23
N GLU A 134 30.95 19.73 -5.34
CA GLU A 134 30.59 19.43 -3.95
C GLU A 134 29.96 20.64 -3.25
N THR A 135 30.62 21.80 -3.31
CA THR A 135 30.14 23.03 -2.67
C THR A 135 28.80 23.51 -3.23
N THR A 136 28.61 23.38 -4.54
CA THR A 136 27.37 23.76 -5.22
C THR A 136 26.24 22.85 -4.79
N ILE A 137 26.45 21.53 -4.75
CA ILE A 137 25.45 20.55 -4.35
C ILE A 137 25.12 20.70 -2.86
N ILE A 138 26.10 20.93 -1.98
CA ILE A 138 25.85 21.26 -0.57
C ILE A 138 25.00 22.53 -0.43
N GLY A 139 25.23 23.55 -1.26
CA GLY A 139 24.40 24.75 -1.31
C GLY A 139 22.96 24.43 -1.61
N ILE A 140 22.70 23.65 -2.67
CA ILE A 140 21.36 23.22 -3.08
C ILE A 140 20.69 22.38 -2.00
N LEU A 141 21.42 21.46 -1.36
CA LEU A 141 20.89 20.68 -0.25
C LEU A 141 20.42 21.59 0.90
N ARG A 142 21.20 22.61 1.24
CA ARG A 142 20.85 23.59 2.29
C ARG A 142 19.65 24.45 1.90
N GLU A 143 19.55 24.88 0.66
CA GLU A 143 18.41 25.64 0.13
C GLU A 143 17.12 24.81 0.19
N ASN A 144 17.21 23.47 0.02
CA ASN A 144 16.09 22.54 0.20
C ASN A 144 15.85 22.14 1.67
N GLY A 145 16.50 22.79 2.63
CA GLY A 145 16.25 22.60 4.06
C GLY A 145 17.05 21.50 4.74
N PHE A 146 18.02 20.89 4.05
CA PHE A 146 18.90 19.87 4.63
C PHE A 146 20.09 20.52 5.34
N THR A 147 20.05 20.56 6.66
CA THR A 147 21.09 21.23 7.47
C THR A 147 22.19 20.29 7.97
N LYS A 148 21.87 18.99 8.10
CA LYS A 148 22.80 17.97 8.60
C LYS A 148 23.42 17.23 7.42
N ILE A 149 24.56 17.75 6.95
CA ILE A 149 25.30 17.16 5.83
C ILE A 149 26.72 16.83 6.35
N GLU A 150 27.06 15.56 6.31
CA GLU A 150 28.37 15.04 6.73
C GLU A 150 29.07 14.37 5.55
N LYS A 151 30.37 14.66 5.36
CA LYS A 151 31.18 13.95 4.38
C LYS A 151 31.74 12.69 4.99
N LEU A 152 31.49 11.54 4.38
CA LEU A 152 32.04 10.26 4.80
C LEU A 152 33.54 10.20 4.43
N PRO A 153 34.44 9.97 5.41
CA PRO A 153 35.88 10.05 5.16
C PRO A 153 36.39 8.98 4.21
N ASP A 154 35.77 7.77 4.24
CA ASP A 154 36.22 6.61 3.49
C ASP A 154 35.84 6.66 2.00
N THR A 155 34.67 7.20 1.67
CA THR A 155 34.11 7.19 0.32
C THR A 155 34.03 8.56 -0.32
N GLY A 156 34.13 9.63 0.48
CA GLY A 156 33.91 11.00 0.03
C GLY A 156 32.46 11.34 -0.28
N PHE A 157 31.54 10.41 0.00
CA PHE A 157 30.10 10.61 -0.19
C PHE A 157 29.52 11.59 0.85
N LEU A 158 28.46 12.29 0.49
CA LEU A 158 27.75 13.16 1.40
C LEU A 158 26.61 12.38 2.05
N LYS A 159 26.67 12.20 3.36
CA LYS A 159 25.56 11.68 4.16
C LYS A 159 24.69 12.86 4.57
N VAL A 160 23.41 12.79 4.19
CA VAL A 160 22.42 13.81 4.50
C VAL A 160 21.42 13.23 5.48
N GLU A 161 21.40 13.73 6.70
CA GLU A 161 20.38 13.37 7.68
C GLU A 161 19.21 14.33 7.60
N VAL A 162 18.00 13.77 7.43
CA VAL A 162 16.76 14.54 7.41
C VAL A 162 16.35 14.80 8.85
N GLY A 163 16.23 16.07 9.22
CA GLY A 163 15.77 16.51 10.53
C GLY A 163 14.30 16.14 10.79
N ARG A 164 13.80 16.52 11.98
CA ARG A 164 12.36 16.41 12.23
C ARG A 164 11.59 17.32 11.28
N PRO A 165 10.50 16.83 10.67
CA PRO A 165 9.70 17.66 9.77
C PRO A 165 9.10 18.86 10.52
N SER A 166 9.01 20.00 9.85
CA SER A 166 8.28 21.16 10.35
C SER A 166 6.77 20.92 10.32
N MET A 167 5.99 21.70 11.03
CA MET A 167 4.52 21.61 10.97
C MET A 167 4.01 21.80 9.55
N ASP A 168 4.54 22.77 8.81
CA ASP A 168 4.16 23.03 7.41
C ASP A 168 4.43 21.82 6.51
N GLN A 169 5.53 21.07 6.76
CA GLN A 169 5.82 19.82 6.03
C GLN A 169 4.83 18.71 6.39
N LEU A 170 4.46 18.59 7.67
CA LEU A 170 3.46 17.61 8.11
C LEU A 170 2.09 17.90 7.51
N ASP A 171 1.70 19.16 7.43
CA ASP A 171 0.44 19.59 6.79
C ASP A 171 0.48 19.31 5.28
N ALA A 172 1.60 19.59 4.62
CA ALA A 172 1.77 19.25 3.20
C ALA A 172 1.64 17.76 2.93
N TRP A 173 2.21 16.91 3.80
CA TRP A 173 2.05 15.45 3.69
C TRP A 173 0.62 14.98 3.96
N ALA A 174 -0.09 15.63 4.88
CA ALA A 174 -1.51 15.34 5.11
C ALA A 174 -2.36 15.66 3.87
N ILE A 175 -2.09 16.78 3.21
CA ILE A 175 -2.74 17.17 1.93
C ILE A 175 -2.38 16.15 0.82
N GLU A 176 -1.14 15.69 0.77
CA GLU A 176 -0.72 14.68 -0.20
C GLU A 176 -1.43 13.34 0.04
N CYS A 177 -1.62 12.94 1.30
CA CYS A 177 -2.42 11.77 1.66
C CYS A 177 -3.86 11.90 1.14
N ASP A 178 -4.50 13.05 1.33
CA ASP A 178 -5.85 13.29 0.83
C ASP A 178 -5.94 13.22 -0.69
N ARG A 179 -4.92 13.69 -1.42
CA ARG A 179 -4.82 13.57 -2.87
C ARG A 179 -4.73 12.11 -3.33
N HIS A 180 -3.91 11.29 -2.66
CA HIS A 180 -3.78 9.87 -2.97
C HIS A 180 -5.08 9.11 -2.69
N VAL A 181 -5.72 9.37 -1.56
CA VAL A 181 -7.02 8.79 -1.19
C VAL A 181 -8.09 9.19 -2.20
N SER A 182 -8.19 10.46 -2.57
CA SER A 182 -9.15 10.95 -3.58
C SER A 182 -8.96 10.29 -4.94
N SER A 183 -7.70 10.08 -5.35
CA SER A 183 -7.37 9.34 -6.58
C SER A 183 -7.83 7.88 -6.49
N ALA A 184 -7.61 7.21 -5.36
CA ALA A 184 -8.04 5.83 -5.14
C ALA A 184 -9.58 5.71 -5.08
N LEU A 185 -10.28 6.66 -4.45
CA LEU A 185 -11.74 6.76 -4.44
C LEU A 185 -12.30 6.89 -5.86
N SER A 186 -11.71 7.75 -6.68
CA SER A 186 -12.09 7.90 -8.10
C SER A 186 -11.91 6.61 -8.88
N ARG A 187 -10.81 5.86 -8.64
CA ARG A 187 -10.58 4.54 -9.28
C ARG A 187 -11.63 3.52 -8.83
N SER A 188 -11.97 3.49 -7.52
CA SER A 188 -13.02 2.61 -6.98
C SER A 188 -14.37 2.87 -7.65
N GLY A 189 -14.73 4.15 -7.84
CA GLY A 189 -15.93 4.55 -8.57
C GLY A 189 -15.94 4.06 -10.04
N LYS A 190 -14.80 4.17 -10.74
CA LYS A 190 -14.67 3.66 -12.11
C LYS A 190 -14.84 2.14 -12.18
N ILE A 191 -14.24 1.39 -11.23
CA ILE A 191 -14.41 -0.08 -11.14
C ILE A 191 -15.88 -0.45 -11.00
N LYS A 192 -16.63 0.26 -10.14
CA LYS A 192 -18.09 0.08 -9.99
C LYS A 192 -18.83 0.32 -11.31
N VAL A 193 -18.56 1.44 -11.97
CA VAL A 193 -19.22 1.79 -13.24
C VAL A 193 -18.93 0.75 -14.33
N ASP A 194 -17.67 0.30 -14.44
CA ASP A 194 -17.29 -0.74 -15.40
C ASP A 194 -18.05 -2.04 -15.13
N ALA A 195 -18.14 -2.49 -13.87
CA ALA A 195 -18.85 -3.71 -13.50
C ALA A 195 -20.36 -3.60 -13.76
N LEU A 196 -20.98 -2.46 -13.45
CA LEU A 196 -22.37 -2.19 -13.77
C LEU A 196 -22.65 -2.22 -15.28
N SER A 197 -21.72 -1.67 -16.08
CA SER A 197 -21.80 -1.74 -17.55
C SER A 197 -21.73 -3.18 -18.06
N GLN A 198 -20.85 -4.00 -17.48
CA GLN A 198 -20.73 -5.41 -17.84
C GLN A 198 -22.00 -6.20 -17.50
N ILE A 199 -22.58 -5.98 -16.32
CA ILE A 199 -23.85 -6.59 -15.91
C ILE A 199 -24.98 -6.17 -16.88
N ALA A 200 -25.06 -4.89 -17.24
CA ALA A 200 -26.06 -4.40 -18.18
C ALA A 200 -25.95 -5.05 -19.57
N LYS A 201 -24.71 -5.22 -20.05
CA LYS A 201 -24.43 -5.95 -21.33
C LYS A 201 -24.81 -7.42 -21.20
N GLY A 202 -24.51 -8.07 -20.06
CA GLY A 202 -24.88 -9.46 -19.80
C GLY A 202 -26.39 -9.68 -19.82
N VAL A 203 -27.16 -8.77 -19.22
CA VAL A 203 -28.64 -8.82 -19.29
C VAL A 203 -29.16 -8.60 -20.71
N LYS A 204 -28.62 -7.61 -21.43
CA LYS A 204 -29.01 -7.31 -22.81
C LYS A 204 -28.76 -8.48 -23.77
N ASN A 205 -27.71 -9.24 -23.53
CA ASN A 205 -27.32 -10.39 -24.35
C ASN A 205 -27.88 -11.72 -23.81
N GLU A 206 -28.79 -11.66 -22.85
CA GLU A 206 -29.44 -12.84 -22.22
C GLU A 206 -28.47 -13.83 -21.54
N PHE A 207 -27.23 -13.37 -21.22
CA PHE A 207 -26.24 -14.18 -20.51
C PHE A 207 -26.48 -14.24 -19.00
N ILE A 208 -27.28 -13.30 -18.47
CA ILE A 208 -27.59 -13.19 -17.03
C ILE A 208 -29.09 -12.99 -16.86
N GLU A 209 -29.67 -13.76 -15.94
CA GLU A 209 -31.03 -13.54 -15.52
C GLU A 209 -31.21 -12.20 -14.79
N PRO A 210 -32.34 -11.48 -14.99
CA PRO A 210 -32.61 -10.20 -14.34
C PRO A 210 -32.49 -10.22 -12.81
N VAL A 211 -32.89 -11.33 -12.17
CA VAL A 211 -32.83 -11.52 -10.71
C VAL A 211 -31.36 -11.58 -10.24
N VAL A 212 -30.50 -12.31 -10.96
CA VAL A 212 -29.08 -12.42 -10.68
C VAL A 212 -28.40 -11.07 -10.89
N ALA A 213 -28.74 -10.36 -11.98
CA ALA A 213 -28.23 -9.02 -12.25
C ALA A 213 -28.61 -8.01 -11.16
N HIS A 214 -29.85 -8.08 -10.64
CA HIS A 214 -30.26 -7.21 -9.53
C HIS A 214 -29.45 -7.48 -8.27
N ARG A 215 -29.24 -8.76 -7.90
CA ARG A 215 -28.40 -9.16 -6.75
C ARG A 215 -26.96 -8.68 -6.91
N ALA A 216 -26.36 -8.87 -8.09
CA ALA A 216 -25.01 -8.42 -8.38
C ALA A 216 -24.84 -6.90 -8.25
N ARG A 217 -25.87 -6.12 -8.65
CA ARG A 217 -25.86 -4.65 -8.47
C ARG A 217 -25.86 -4.26 -6.99
N LEU A 218 -26.71 -4.89 -6.17
CA LEU A 218 -26.73 -4.62 -4.72
C LEU A 218 -25.38 -4.97 -4.07
N GLN A 219 -24.80 -6.11 -4.43
CA GLN A 219 -23.47 -6.48 -3.93
C GLN A 219 -22.39 -5.49 -4.35
N LEU A 220 -22.44 -4.96 -5.58
CA LEU A 220 -21.50 -3.91 -6.04
C LEU A 220 -21.67 -2.61 -5.27
N ASP A 221 -22.90 -2.23 -4.92
CA ASP A 221 -23.14 -1.03 -4.10
C ASP A 221 -22.51 -1.19 -2.71
N ASP A 222 -22.71 -2.34 -2.07
CA ASP A 222 -22.12 -2.64 -0.75
C ASP A 222 -20.58 -2.73 -0.80
N LEU A 223 -20.03 -3.35 -1.85
CA LEU A 223 -18.58 -3.42 -2.06
C LEU A 223 -17.96 -2.04 -2.26
N SER A 224 -18.64 -1.19 -3.07
CA SER A 224 -18.19 0.19 -3.30
C SER A 224 -18.15 0.99 -2.00
N LEU A 225 -19.25 0.93 -1.22
CA LEU A 225 -19.35 1.62 0.06
C LEU A 225 -18.27 1.14 1.06
N SER A 226 -18.06 -0.17 1.12
CA SER A 226 -17.00 -0.76 1.95
C SER A 226 -15.62 -0.30 1.53
N SER A 227 -15.32 -0.34 0.21
CA SER A 227 -14.04 0.12 -0.35
C SER A 227 -13.78 1.60 -0.06
N GLU A 228 -14.80 2.46 -0.24
CA GLU A 228 -14.71 3.88 0.06
C GLU A 228 -14.41 4.14 1.54
N ASN A 229 -15.11 3.42 2.45
CA ASN A 229 -14.86 3.54 3.87
C ASN A 229 -13.44 3.10 4.24
N PHE A 230 -12.95 1.97 3.69
CA PHE A 230 -11.58 1.50 3.90
C PHE A 230 -10.55 2.55 3.47
N LEU A 231 -10.69 3.12 2.27
CA LEU A 231 -9.77 4.14 1.74
C LEU A 231 -9.74 5.39 2.63
N LYS A 232 -10.91 5.87 3.07
CA LYS A 232 -11.01 7.03 3.98
C LYS A 232 -10.33 6.75 5.34
N VAL A 233 -10.55 5.56 5.92
CA VAL A 233 -9.96 5.19 7.21
C VAL A 233 -8.45 5.00 7.11
N ILE A 234 -7.94 4.40 6.03
CA ILE A 234 -6.50 4.25 5.79
C ILE A 234 -5.82 5.62 5.65
N GLY A 235 -6.41 6.54 4.87
CA GLY A 235 -5.91 7.90 4.75
C GLY A 235 -5.88 8.63 6.10
N MET A 236 -6.96 8.51 6.89
CA MET A 236 -7.02 9.08 8.24
C MET A 236 -5.96 8.47 9.15
N THR A 237 -5.73 7.15 9.07
CA THR A 237 -4.69 6.47 9.86
C THR A 237 -3.31 7.07 9.59
N ARG A 238 -2.98 7.35 8.31
CA ARG A 238 -1.71 7.99 7.94
C ARG A 238 -1.62 9.43 8.41
N LYS A 239 -2.71 10.21 8.30
CA LYS A 239 -2.77 11.60 8.81
C LYS A 239 -2.59 11.67 10.32
N VAL A 240 -3.23 10.77 11.06
CA VAL A 240 -3.04 10.66 12.54
C VAL A 240 -1.58 10.40 12.90
N HIS A 241 -0.89 9.56 12.11
CA HIS A 241 0.53 9.31 12.33
C HIS A 241 1.38 10.57 12.18
N PHE A 242 1.10 11.43 11.17
CA PHE A 242 1.87 12.65 10.94
C PHE A 242 1.52 13.77 11.93
N LEU A 243 0.24 14.05 12.10
CA LEU A 243 -0.24 15.22 12.82
C LEU A 243 -0.52 14.95 14.31
N GLY A 244 -0.79 13.69 14.68
CA GLY A 244 -1.07 13.33 16.06
C GLY A 244 -2.15 14.22 16.68
N TYR A 245 -1.79 14.91 17.76
CA TYR A 245 -2.68 15.86 18.44
C TYR A 245 -2.96 17.16 17.66
N GLY A 246 -2.16 17.47 16.63
CA GLY A 246 -2.36 18.63 15.76
C GLY A 246 -3.43 18.41 14.69
N LEU A 247 -3.98 17.20 14.57
CA LEU A 247 -5.03 16.90 13.61
C LEU A 247 -6.31 17.66 13.96
N GLN A 248 -6.69 18.60 13.10
CA GLN A 248 -7.96 19.32 13.21
C GLN A 248 -9.04 18.60 12.40
N LEU A 249 -10.14 18.25 13.04
CA LEU A 249 -11.30 17.62 12.41
C LEU A 249 -12.42 18.65 12.31
N SER A 250 -12.99 18.76 11.12
CA SER A 250 -14.02 19.79 10.82
C SER A 250 -15.44 19.21 10.80
N THR A 251 -15.58 17.89 10.62
CA THR A 251 -16.89 17.25 10.42
C THR A 251 -17.13 16.06 11.35
N GLU A 252 -18.42 15.76 11.59
CA GLU A 252 -18.81 14.54 12.32
C GLU A 252 -18.39 13.26 11.58
N GLU A 253 -18.37 13.29 10.24
CA GLU A 253 -17.92 12.16 9.43
C GLU A 253 -16.44 11.85 9.70
N GLU A 254 -15.58 12.88 9.75
CA GLU A 254 -14.17 12.71 10.08
C GLU A 254 -13.97 12.15 11.49
N ASN A 255 -14.76 12.59 12.47
CA ASN A 255 -14.73 12.02 13.83
C ASN A 255 -15.11 10.53 13.84
N LYS A 256 -16.12 10.14 13.04
CA LYS A 256 -16.51 8.75 12.89
C LYS A 256 -15.41 7.92 12.23
N ILE A 257 -14.77 8.43 11.17
CA ILE A 257 -13.64 7.80 10.51
C ILE A 257 -12.47 7.67 11.48
N LEU A 258 -12.15 8.72 12.24
CA LEU A 258 -11.08 8.67 13.25
C LEU A 258 -11.34 7.57 14.30
N SER A 259 -12.59 7.39 14.73
CA SER A 259 -12.91 6.32 15.68
C SER A 259 -12.61 4.92 15.11
N GLN A 260 -12.77 4.73 13.82
CA GLN A 260 -12.50 3.45 13.14
C GLN A 260 -11.01 3.15 13.02
N THR A 261 -10.12 4.15 12.98
CA THR A 261 -8.66 3.92 12.94
C THR A 261 -8.15 3.12 14.14
N ARG A 262 -8.91 3.11 15.25
CA ARG A 262 -8.58 2.35 16.48
C ARG A 262 -8.83 0.85 16.35
N GLN A 263 -9.53 0.39 15.30
CA GLN A 263 -9.78 -1.04 15.10
C GLN A 263 -8.46 -1.78 14.82
N PRO A 264 -8.34 -3.05 15.27
CA PRO A 264 -7.08 -3.81 15.17
C PRO A 264 -6.52 -3.92 13.74
N ILE A 265 -7.41 -4.01 12.74
CA ILE A 265 -7.01 -4.10 11.33
C ILE A 265 -6.29 -2.82 10.87
N PHE A 266 -6.83 -1.65 11.20
CA PHE A 266 -6.25 -0.37 10.81
C PHE A 266 -4.99 -0.02 11.61
N LYS A 267 -4.88 -0.50 12.85
CA LYS A 267 -3.61 -0.41 13.61
C LYS A 267 -2.49 -1.18 12.90
N LYS A 268 -2.76 -2.42 12.45
CA LYS A 268 -1.79 -3.20 11.67
C LYS A 268 -1.42 -2.52 10.35
N VAL A 269 -2.39 -1.91 9.66
CA VAL A 269 -2.12 -1.11 8.46
C VAL A 269 -1.22 0.09 8.80
N GLY A 270 -1.47 0.78 9.89
CA GLY A 270 -0.62 1.86 10.38
C GLY A 270 0.81 1.40 10.62
N GLU A 271 1.00 0.32 11.40
CA GLU A 271 2.31 -0.30 11.67
C GLU A 271 3.04 -0.70 10.37
N PHE A 272 2.31 -1.24 9.38
CA PHE A 272 2.87 -1.57 8.07
C PHE A 272 3.32 -0.33 7.29
N MET A 273 2.57 0.77 7.35
CA MET A 273 2.96 2.03 6.70
C MET A 273 4.14 2.73 7.38
N GLU A 274 4.47 2.36 8.62
CA GLU A 274 5.63 2.87 9.37
C GLU A 274 6.91 2.04 9.15
N SER A 275 6.76 0.76 8.81
CA SER A 275 7.87 -0.17 8.55
C SER A 275 8.53 0.06 7.20
#